data_09f43269b3b1b71b9696b38180806c90
#
_entry.id   09f43269b3b1b71b9696b38180806c90
#
_cell.length_a   1.000
_cell.length_b   1.000
_cell.length_c   1.000
_cell.angle_alpha   90.00
_cell.angle_beta   90.00
_cell.angle_gamma   90.00
#
_symmetry.space_group_name_H-M   'P 1'
#
loop_
_entity.id
_entity.type
_entity.pdbx_description
1 polymer ?
#
loop_
_entity_poly.entity_id
_entity_poly.type
_entity_poly.pdbx_seq_one_letter_code
_entity_poly.pdbx_strand_id
1 'polypeptide(L)'
;MPLRDHFRPPLDNITSWESLHHAWPTVMVMHLNRRLPARFRAEPGVHQGASFEVDVSTYDTDSSGEPDGGGTAGETTGGVALATRTAVWAPPRPTFQAATDLPDQDEFAVLIYDSRRQRRLVAAIEIISPGNKDRPESRRLFVAKCAALLQRRVSVVIVDLVTTRHFNLYGELLELLEQSDPALAPEPPGTYAVACRWTHPGTPLGPAGWRLEAWNHTLTIGQPLPTLPLWLTDDFAVPLELEASYEDTCGVLRLGEPR
;
A
#
# COMPACT_ATOMS: atom_id res chain seq x y z
N MET A 1 -8.37 16.19 -9.24
CA MET A 1 -9.62 16.64 -8.55
C MET A 1 -9.40 16.54 -7.06
N PRO A 2 -9.54 17.62 -6.27
CA PRO A 2 -9.23 17.58 -4.84
C PRO A 2 -10.15 16.62 -4.08
N LEU A 3 -9.66 16.11 -2.95
CA LEU A 3 -10.37 15.19 -2.07
C LEU A 3 -11.73 15.76 -1.66
N ARG A 4 -12.77 14.94 -1.72
CA ARG A 4 -14.13 15.27 -1.32
C ARG A 4 -14.56 14.48 -0.09
N ASP A 5 -15.54 15.01 0.64
CA ASP A 5 -16.15 14.29 1.76
C ASP A 5 -17.25 13.35 1.25
N HIS A 6 -16.94 12.04 1.21
CA HIS A 6 -17.86 10.98 0.77
C HIS A 6 -18.86 10.56 1.84
N PHE A 7 -18.77 11.13 3.03
CA PHE A 7 -19.60 10.77 4.19
C PHE A 7 -20.56 11.88 4.60
N ARG A 8 -20.64 12.94 3.79
CA ARG A 8 -21.51 14.09 4.02
C ARG A 8 -22.14 14.59 2.72
N PRO A 9 -23.30 15.29 2.81
CA PRO A 9 -23.90 15.94 1.66
C PRO A 9 -22.93 16.93 0.96
N PRO A 10 -22.97 17.01 -0.36
CA PRO A 10 -23.97 16.35 -1.23
C PRO A 10 -23.60 14.92 -1.67
N LEU A 11 -22.36 14.44 -1.45
CA LEU A 11 -21.87 13.19 -2.06
C LEU A 11 -22.52 11.94 -1.50
N ASP A 12 -22.77 11.86 -0.21
CA ASP A 12 -23.43 10.71 0.45
C ASP A 12 -24.87 10.49 -0.05
N ASN A 13 -25.51 11.56 -0.57
CA ASN A 13 -26.83 11.48 -1.21
C ASN A 13 -26.78 11.02 -2.69
N ILE A 14 -25.60 11.05 -3.32
CA ILE A 14 -25.43 10.73 -4.74
C ILE A 14 -24.90 9.33 -4.94
N THR A 15 -23.93 8.94 -4.12
CA THR A 15 -23.22 7.66 -4.26
C THR A 15 -22.83 7.16 -2.88
N SER A 16 -23.04 5.86 -2.65
CA SER A 16 -22.60 5.23 -1.41
C SER A 16 -21.07 5.15 -1.34
N TRP A 17 -20.54 5.16 -0.11
CA TRP A 17 -19.12 4.92 0.13
C TRP A 17 -18.64 3.60 -0.47
N GLU A 18 -19.47 2.55 -0.38
CA GLU A 18 -19.16 1.21 -0.89
C GLU A 18 -18.86 1.25 -2.39
N SER A 19 -19.58 2.10 -3.16
CA SER A 19 -19.33 2.26 -4.60
C SER A 19 -17.93 2.81 -4.87
N LEU A 20 -17.48 3.82 -4.11
CA LEU A 20 -16.11 4.33 -4.21
C LEU A 20 -15.11 3.29 -3.75
N HIS A 21 -15.36 2.66 -2.59
CA HIS A 21 -14.48 1.69 -1.96
C HIS A 21 -14.21 0.47 -2.85
N HIS A 22 -15.19 0.03 -3.65
CA HIS A 22 -15.00 -1.06 -4.61
C HIS A 22 -14.38 -0.59 -5.94
N ALA A 23 -14.73 0.60 -6.42
CA ALA A 23 -14.25 1.08 -7.72
C ALA A 23 -12.78 1.52 -7.66
N TRP A 24 -12.38 2.23 -6.60
CA TRP A 24 -11.06 2.83 -6.51
C TRP A 24 -9.92 1.82 -6.51
N PRO A 25 -9.94 0.70 -5.77
CA PRO A 25 -8.92 -0.35 -5.88
C PRO A 25 -8.75 -0.85 -7.31
N THR A 26 -9.85 -1.04 -8.04
CA THR A 26 -9.81 -1.48 -9.44
C THR A 26 -9.10 -0.46 -10.34
N VAL A 27 -9.40 0.83 -10.18
CA VAL A 27 -8.73 1.90 -10.92
C VAL A 27 -7.26 2.01 -10.54
N MET A 28 -6.91 1.88 -9.23
CA MET A 28 -5.51 1.81 -8.79
C MET A 28 -4.76 0.67 -9.47
N VAL A 29 -5.35 -0.52 -9.54
CA VAL A 29 -4.76 -1.68 -10.24
C VAL A 29 -4.49 -1.36 -11.71
N MET A 30 -5.43 -0.71 -12.40
CA MET A 30 -5.24 -0.29 -13.80
C MET A 30 -4.08 0.70 -13.94
N HIS A 31 -3.95 1.68 -13.04
CA HIS A 31 -2.85 2.66 -13.04
C HIS A 31 -1.51 1.99 -12.76
N LEU A 32 -1.45 1.13 -11.74
CA LEU A 32 -0.25 0.41 -11.35
C LEU A 32 0.25 -0.51 -12.47
N ASN A 33 -0.62 -1.33 -13.05
CA ASN A 33 -0.22 -2.29 -14.09
C ASN A 33 0.30 -1.65 -15.38
N ARG A 34 0.04 -0.35 -15.61
CA ARG A 34 0.64 0.40 -16.72
C ARG A 34 2.08 0.83 -16.44
N ARG A 35 2.51 0.84 -15.18
CA ARG A 35 3.80 1.37 -14.72
C ARG A 35 4.71 0.34 -14.07
N LEU A 36 4.12 -0.72 -13.54
CA LEU A 36 4.88 -1.79 -12.93
C LEU A 36 5.79 -2.48 -13.96
N PRO A 37 7.06 -2.76 -13.61
CA PRO A 37 7.87 -3.67 -14.39
C PRO A 37 7.17 -5.01 -14.58
N ALA A 38 7.42 -5.70 -15.68
CA ALA A 38 6.75 -6.96 -16.05
C ALA A 38 6.83 -8.06 -14.98
N ARG A 39 7.84 -7.99 -14.12
CA ARG A 39 8.06 -8.84 -12.95
C ARG A 39 6.96 -8.69 -11.89
N PHE A 40 6.31 -7.53 -11.77
CA PHE A 40 5.32 -7.23 -10.74
C PHE A 40 3.94 -7.07 -11.37
N ARG A 41 2.92 -7.49 -10.62
CA ARG A 41 1.54 -7.35 -11.02
C ARG A 41 0.68 -6.92 -9.86
N ALA A 42 -0.15 -5.90 -10.07
CA ALA A 42 -1.20 -5.50 -9.16
C ALA A 42 -2.48 -6.26 -9.48
N GLU A 43 -3.18 -6.71 -8.45
CA GLU A 43 -4.50 -7.35 -8.56
C GLU A 43 -5.41 -6.78 -7.48
N PRO A 44 -6.73 -6.65 -7.73
CA PRO A 44 -7.67 -6.28 -6.68
C PRO A 44 -7.62 -7.34 -5.57
N GLY A 45 -7.78 -6.92 -4.33
CA GLY A 45 -7.87 -7.84 -3.20
C GLY A 45 -9.00 -8.84 -3.41
N VAL A 46 -8.72 -10.10 -3.14
CA VAL A 46 -9.72 -11.16 -3.17
C VAL A 46 -10.15 -11.41 -1.73
N HIS A 47 -11.46 -11.38 -1.48
CA HIS A 47 -12.02 -11.86 -0.23
C HIS A 47 -11.59 -13.31 0.01
N GLN A 48 -10.64 -13.55 0.87
CA GLN A 48 -10.23 -14.88 1.28
C GLN A 48 -10.68 -15.14 2.71
N GLY A 49 -11.94 -15.53 2.85
CA GLY A 49 -12.51 -15.93 4.13
C GLY A 49 -12.76 -14.75 5.08
N ALA A 50 -13.44 -15.00 6.21
CA ALA A 50 -13.96 -14.00 7.12
C ALA A 50 -12.92 -13.14 7.87
N SER A 51 -11.62 -13.24 7.56
CA SER A 51 -10.56 -12.67 8.40
C SER A 51 -9.48 -11.84 7.70
N PHE A 52 -9.37 -11.84 6.37
CA PHE A 52 -8.25 -11.14 5.70
C PHE A 52 -8.64 -10.63 4.32
N GLU A 53 -8.73 -9.31 4.16
CA GLU A 53 -8.95 -8.61 2.90
C GLU A 53 -7.81 -7.63 2.65
N VAL A 54 -7.28 -7.63 1.42
CA VAL A 54 -6.30 -6.65 0.94
C VAL A 54 -6.93 -5.96 -0.28
N ASP A 55 -7.10 -4.65 -0.24
CA ASP A 55 -7.77 -3.89 -1.29
C ASP A 55 -7.00 -3.92 -2.62
N VAL A 56 -5.67 -3.80 -2.56
CA VAL A 56 -4.78 -3.94 -3.72
C VAL A 56 -3.52 -4.70 -3.31
N SER A 57 -3.19 -5.73 -4.06
CA SER A 57 -1.99 -6.56 -3.83
C SER A 57 -1.02 -6.46 -4.99
N THR A 58 0.28 -6.49 -4.70
CA THR A 58 1.34 -6.53 -5.69
C THR A 58 2.21 -7.77 -5.47
N TYR A 59 2.47 -8.52 -6.52
CA TYR A 59 3.20 -9.78 -6.47
C TYR A 59 4.49 -9.70 -7.29
N ASP A 60 5.53 -10.38 -6.81
CA ASP A 60 6.76 -10.64 -7.57
C ASP A 60 6.56 -11.89 -8.46
N THR A 61 6.78 -11.74 -9.76
CA THR A 61 6.59 -12.83 -10.74
C THR A 61 7.90 -13.50 -11.14
N ASP A 62 9.07 -12.98 -10.73
CA ASP A 62 10.39 -13.46 -11.16
C ASP A 62 11.02 -14.55 -10.25
N SER A 63 10.32 -15.02 -9.23
CA SER A 63 10.85 -16.03 -8.31
C SER A 63 10.80 -17.47 -8.83
N SER A 64 10.79 -17.69 -10.16
CA SER A 64 10.89 -19.03 -10.74
C SER A 64 12.35 -19.33 -11.12
N GLY A 65 13.02 -20.10 -10.25
CA GLY A 65 14.07 -21.05 -10.55
C GLY A 65 15.16 -20.67 -11.54
N GLU A 66 16.39 -20.59 -11.08
CA GLU A 66 17.54 -20.85 -11.93
C GLU A 66 17.35 -22.19 -12.65
N PRO A 67 17.44 -22.27 -13.97
CA PRO A 67 17.69 -23.53 -14.63
C PRO A 67 19.17 -23.81 -14.53
N ASP A 68 19.52 -24.81 -13.72
CA ASP A 68 20.82 -25.52 -13.80
C ASP A 68 21.00 -26.09 -15.21
N GLY A 69 22.17 -25.87 -15.80
CA GLY A 69 22.57 -26.71 -16.92
C GLY A 69 23.10 -26.01 -18.17
N GLY A 70 24.38 -25.89 -18.23
CA GLY A 70 25.37 -25.96 -19.27
C GLY A 70 24.96 -25.94 -20.75
N GLY A 71 25.68 -25.11 -21.54
CA GLY A 71 25.79 -25.43 -22.96
C GLY A 71 26.09 -24.21 -23.84
N THR A 72 27.40 -24.07 -24.14
CA THR A 72 28.01 -23.61 -25.39
C THR A 72 27.75 -22.22 -25.96
N ALA A 73 28.89 -21.57 -26.17
CA ALA A 73 29.12 -20.35 -26.91
C ALA A 73 28.46 -20.33 -28.31
N GLY A 74 27.89 -19.20 -28.65
CA GLY A 74 27.51 -18.83 -30.00
C GLY A 74 27.56 -17.30 -30.11
N GLU A 75 28.63 -16.78 -30.70
CA GLU A 75 28.76 -15.39 -31.15
C GLU A 75 27.67 -15.08 -32.18
N THR A 76 26.95 -13.98 -31.99
CA THR A 76 26.32 -13.29 -33.09
C THR A 76 26.12 -11.80 -32.76
N THR A 77 26.93 -11.00 -33.43
CA THR A 77 26.79 -9.61 -33.98
C THR A 77 25.57 -8.77 -33.50
N GLY A 78 25.93 -7.63 -32.93
CA GLY A 78 25.48 -6.27 -33.15
C GLY A 78 24.00 -5.97 -33.44
N GLY A 79 23.27 -5.60 -32.40
CA GLY A 79 22.11 -4.76 -32.50
C GLY A 79 22.12 -3.79 -31.32
N VAL A 80 22.44 -2.50 -31.61
CA VAL A 80 22.35 -1.43 -30.60
C VAL A 80 20.86 -1.17 -30.37
N ALA A 81 20.25 -1.89 -29.43
CA ALA A 81 18.96 -1.52 -28.90
C ALA A 81 19.17 -0.26 -28.03
N LEU A 82 18.67 0.88 -28.50
CA LEU A 82 18.50 2.07 -27.68
C LEU A 82 17.52 1.69 -26.55
N ALA A 83 18.05 1.25 -25.43
CA ALA A 83 17.28 1.12 -24.21
C ALA A 83 16.84 2.53 -23.80
N THR A 84 15.60 2.86 -24.06
CA THR A 84 14.94 4.04 -23.51
C THR A 84 15.01 3.88 -21.99
N ARG A 85 15.94 4.57 -21.35
CA ARG A 85 16.03 4.62 -19.88
C ARG A 85 14.76 5.32 -19.41
N THR A 86 13.76 4.52 -19.05
CA THR A 86 12.61 5.02 -18.29
C THR A 86 13.19 5.70 -17.05
N ALA A 87 12.91 6.98 -16.87
CA ALA A 87 13.39 7.71 -15.69
C ALA A 87 12.93 6.95 -14.44
N VAL A 88 13.90 6.43 -13.68
CA VAL A 88 13.60 5.72 -12.42
C VAL A 88 13.10 6.77 -11.45
N TRP A 89 11.82 6.67 -11.08
CA TRP A 89 11.26 7.52 -10.03
C TRP A 89 12.00 7.29 -8.72
N ALA A 90 12.52 8.39 -8.11
CA ALA A 90 13.18 8.32 -6.82
C ALA A 90 12.16 8.61 -5.70
N PRO A 91 11.95 7.67 -4.77
CA PRO A 91 11.04 7.90 -3.64
C PRO A 91 11.55 9.03 -2.75
N PRO A 92 10.65 9.82 -2.14
CA PRO A 92 11.03 10.84 -1.16
C PRO A 92 11.65 10.17 0.09
N ARG A 93 12.29 10.99 0.92
CA ARG A 93 12.75 10.49 2.22
C ARG A 93 11.55 10.13 3.09
N PRO A 94 11.62 9.04 3.90
CA PRO A 94 10.56 8.70 4.84
C PRO A 94 10.34 9.85 5.83
N THR A 95 9.09 10.09 6.20
CA THR A 95 8.70 11.08 7.20
C THR A 95 8.97 10.61 8.62
N PHE A 96 9.04 9.30 8.80
CA PHE A 96 9.34 8.65 10.06
C PHE A 96 10.24 7.42 9.85
N GLN A 97 11.19 7.19 10.75
CA GLN A 97 12.04 6.01 10.83
C GLN A 97 12.27 5.63 12.28
N ALA A 98 12.11 4.36 12.62
CA ALA A 98 12.44 3.81 13.92
C ALA A 98 13.13 2.45 13.80
N ALA A 99 14.10 2.18 14.66
CA ALA A 99 14.62 0.84 14.82
C ALA A 99 13.61 0.04 15.65
N THR A 100 13.09 -1.05 15.10
CA THR A 100 12.11 -1.91 15.78
C THR A 100 12.13 -3.32 15.27
N ASP A 101 11.89 -4.28 16.16
CA ASP A 101 11.56 -5.65 15.82
C ASP A 101 10.05 -5.80 15.87
N LEU A 102 9.46 -6.44 14.85
CA LEU A 102 8.04 -6.74 14.87
C LEU A 102 7.77 -7.95 15.78
N PRO A 103 6.71 -7.88 16.62
CA PRO A 103 6.35 -9.00 17.48
C PRO A 103 6.01 -10.25 16.65
N ASP A 104 6.46 -11.40 17.13
CA ASP A 104 6.14 -12.69 16.54
C ASP A 104 4.65 -12.98 16.75
N GLN A 105 3.84 -12.85 15.71
CA GLN A 105 2.42 -13.15 15.76
C GLN A 105 2.14 -14.39 14.92
N ASP A 106 2.10 -15.54 15.56
CA ASP A 106 1.97 -16.86 14.93
C ASP A 106 0.58 -17.16 14.30
N GLU A 107 -0.43 -16.30 14.41
CA GLU A 107 -1.81 -16.77 14.23
C GLU A 107 -2.58 -16.29 12.99
N PHE A 108 -2.11 -15.39 12.14
CA PHE A 108 -3.02 -14.73 11.19
C PHE A 108 -2.63 -14.73 9.71
N ALA A 109 -1.86 -15.66 9.26
CA ALA A 109 -1.53 -15.70 7.86
C ALA A 109 -1.95 -17.00 7.19
N VAL A 110 -3.13 -17.03 6.64
CA VAL A 110 -3.44 -17.96 5.56
C VAL A 110 -3.01 -17.30 4.25
N LEU A 111 -1.72 -17.44 3.91
CA LEU A 111 -1.27 -17.20 2.55
C LEU A 111 -1.56 -18.46 1.76
N ILE A 112 -2.49 -18.38 0.80
CA ILE A 112 -2.71 -19.47 -0.14
C ILE A 112 -1.58 -19.39 -1.16
N TYR A 113 -0.66 -20.37 -1.08
CA TYR A 113 0.33 -20.57 -2.12
C TYR A 113 -0.33 -21.34 -3.27
N ASP A 114 -0.48 -20.74 -4.44
CA ASP A 114 -0.62 -21.52 -5.68
C ASP A 114 0.76 -22.11 -6.00
N SER A 115 0.94 -23.40 -5.71
CA SER A 115 2.18 -24.15 -5.94
C SER A 115 2.63 -24.14 -7.41
N ARG A 116 1.79 -23.70 -8.35
CA ARG A 116 2.11 -23.63 -9.79
C ARG A 116 2.73 -22.32 -10.23
N ARG A 117 2.75 -21.24 -9.42
CA ARG A 117 3.23 -19.91 -9.81
C ARG A 117 4.02 -19.16 -8.74
N GLN A 118 4.51 -19.69 -7.69
CA GLN A 118 5.29 -19.02 -6.62
C GLN A 118 4.99 -17.49 -6.46
N ARG A 119 3.69 -17.13 -6.45
CA ARG A 119 3.24 -15.75 -6.32
C ARG A 119 3.53 -15.27 -4.89
N ARG A 120 4.49 -14.35 -4.75
CA ARG A 120 4.81 -13.74 -3.46
C ARG A 120 4.19 -12.37 -3.38
N LEU A 121 3.43 -12.10 -2.32
CA LEU A 121 2.94 -10.76 -1.98
C LEU A 121 4.13 -9.88 -1.57
N VAL A 122 4.25 -8.68 -2.15
CA VAL A 122 5.34 -7.73 -1.85
C VAL A 122 4.83 -6.38 -1.37
N ALA A 123 3.60 -6.00 -1.74
CA ALA A 123 2.96 -4.78 -1.26
C ALA A 123 1.44 -4.97 -1.17
N ALA A 124 0.81 -4.24 -0.26
CA ALA A 124 -0.62 -4.18 -0.06
C ALA A 124 -1.07 -2.72 0.08
N ILE A 125 -2.24 -2.38 -0.45
CA ILE A 125 -2.88 -1.08 -0.27
C ILE A 125 -4.24 -1.35 0.38
N GLU A 126 -4.46 -0.71 1.53
CA GLU A 126 -5.65 -0.85 2.35
C GLU A 126 -6.40 0.49 2.37
N ILE A 127 -7.63 0.50 1.92
CA ILE A 127 -8.52 1.66 2.01
C ILE A 127 -9.46 1.43 3.19
N ILE A 128 -9.34 2.27 4.21
CA ILE A 128 -10.12 2.11 5.45
C ILE A 128 -11.60 2.38 5.19
N SER A 129 -12.45 1.43 5.61
CA SER A 129 -13.89 1.60 5.65
C SER A 129 -14.37 2.08 7.04
N PRO A 130 -15.59 2.65 7.15
CA PRO A 130 -16.17 2.95 8.46
C PRO A 130 -16.23 1.73 9.39
N GLY A 131 -16.46 0.53 8.84
CA GLY A 131 -16.50 -0.73 9.59
C GLY A 131 -15.17 -1.08 10.27
N ASN A 132 -14.04 -0.71 9.68
CA ASN A 132 -12.72 -0.91 10.30
C ASN A 132 -12.55 -0.04 11.56
N LYS A 133 -13.27 1.07 11.66
CA LYS A 133 -13.18 2.04 12.76
C LYS A 133 -14.30 1.91 13.81
N ASP A 134 -15.36 1.14 13.56
CA ASP A 134 -16.57 1.12 14.36
C ASP A 134 -16.35 0.56 15.77
N ARG A 135 -15.66 -0.56 15.89
CA ARG A 135 -15.50 -1.31 17.14
C ARG A 135 -14.03 -1.51 17.47
N PRO A 136 -13.68 -1.57 18.77
CA PRO A 136 -12.30 -1.88 19.17
C PRO A 136 -11.76 -3.17 18.54
N GLU A 137 -12.61 -4.20 18.43
CA GLU A 137 -12.24 -5.49 17.83
C GLU A 137 -11.90 -5.33 16.34
N SER A 138 -12.71 -4.57 15.58
CA SER A 138 -12.45 -4.31 14.16
C SER A 138 -11.15 -3.54 13.96
N ARG A 139 -10.88 -2.54 14.80
CA ARG A 139 -9.62 -1.79 14.75
C ARG A 139 -8.41 -2.67 15.04
N ARG A 140 -8.49 -3.49 16.11
CA ARG A 140 -7.42 -4.44 16.47
C ARG A 140 -7.14 -5.44 15.35
N LEU A 141 -8.18 -6.00 14.71
CA LEU A 141 -8.02 -6.92 13.58
C LEU A 141 -7.33 -6.25 12.39
N PHE A 142 -7.73 -5.02 12.05
CA PHE A 142 -7.09 -4.26 10.98
C PHE A 142 -5.61 -3.98 11.28
N VAL A 143 -5.31 -3.51 12.49
CA VAL A 143 -3.94 -3.22 12.94
C VAL A 143 -3.08 -4.49 12.97
N ALA A 144 -3.61 -5.60 13.50
CA ALA A 144 -2.92 -6.90 13.50
C ALA A 144 -2.63 -7.40 12.08
N LYS A 145 -3.57 -7.23 11.14
CA LYS A 145 -3.36 -7.52 9.72
C LYS A 145 -2.19 -6.72 9.15
N CYS A 146 -2.16 -5.41 9.37
CA CYS A 146 -1.06 -4.56 8.89
C CYS A 146 0.29 -4.96 9.50
N ALA A 147 0.33 -5.25 10.80
CA ALA A 147 1.53 -5.73 11.49
C ALA A 147 2.03 -7.07 10.91
N ALA A 148 1.12 -8.03 10.68
CA ALA A 148 1.46 -9.33 10.08
C ALA A 148 1.98 -9.21 8.64
N LEU A 149 1.46 -8.27 7.85
CA LEU A 149 1.99 -7.97 6.50
C LEU A 149 3.41 -7.41 6.57
N LEU A 150 3.64 -6.42 7.44
CA LEU A 150 4.97 -5.82 7.65
C LEU A 150 5.98 -6.87 8.11
N GLN A 151 5.62 -7.74 9.06
CA GLN A 151 6.47 -8.83 9.55
C GLN A 151 6.91 -9.78 8.43
N ARG A 152 6.07 -9.97 7.41
CA ARG A 152 6.38 -10.74 6.21
C ARG A 152 7.12 -9.95 5.13
N ARG A 153 7.56 -8.73 5.46
CA ARG A 153 8.25 -7.81 4.56
C ARG A 153 7.37 -7.39 3.37
N VAL A 154 6.06 -7.39 3.58
CA VAL A 154 5.09 -6.79 2.66
C VAL A 154 4.99 -5.30 3.00
N SER A 155 5.24 -4.44 2.04
CA SER A 155 5.00 -2.99 2.19
C SER A 155 3.50 -2.72 2.29
N VAL A 156 3.09 -1.87 3.23
CA VAL A 156 1.67 -1.58 3.47
C VAL A 156 1.41 -0.10 3.24
N VAL A 157 0.43 0.20 2.40
CA VAL A 157 -0.12 1.55 2.28
C VAL A 157 -1.51 1.56 2.90
N ILE A 158 -1.76 2.51 3.80
CA ILE A 158 -3.06 2.71 4.45
C ILE A 158 -3.61 4.05 3.96
N VAL A 159 -4.84 4.06 3.46
CA VAL A 159 -5.55 5.26 3.01
C VAL A 159 -6.84 5.40 3.78
N ASP A 160 -6.97 6.47 4.55
CA ASP A 160 -8.13 6.75 5.39
C ASP A 160 -8.81 8.05 4.97
N LEU A 161 -9.99 7.93 4.36
CA LEU A 161 -10.85 9.05 3.97
C LEU A 161 -12.07 9.20 4.89
N VAL A 162 -12.20 8.37 5.94
CA VAL A 162 -13.41 8.32 6.78
C VAL A 162 -13.47 9.53 7.70
N THR A 163 -14.33 10.49 7.37
CA THR A 163 -14.50 11.75 8.11
C THR A 163 -15.47 11.62 9.31
N THR A 164 -16.24 10.54 9.39
CA THR A 164 -17.26 10.32 10.43
C THR A 164 -16.74 9.55 11.66
N ARG A 165 -15.50 9.12 11.65
CA ARG A 165 -14.81 8.38 12.72
C ARG A 165 -13.40 8.92 12.89
N HIS A 166 -13.04 9.31 14.11
CA HIS A 166 -11.77 9.99 14.41
C HIS A 166 -10.62 9.07 14.83
N PHE A 167 -10.82 7.74 14.87
CA PHE A 167 -9.76 6.80 15.18
C PHE A 167 -8.70 6.78 14.07
N ASN A 168 -7.42 6.81 14.47
CA ASN A 168 -6.29 6.74 13.54
C ASN A 168 -5.62 5.37 13.67
N LEU A 169 -5.88 4.48 12.69
CA LEU A 169 -5.39 3.09 12.74
C LEU A 169 -3.88 2.98 12.51
N TYR A 170 -3.25 3.98 11.87
CA TYR A 170 -1.79 4.06 11.81
C TYR A 170 -1.20 4.37 13.19
N GLY A 171 -1.81 5.27 13.95
CA GLY A 171 -1.43 5.54 15.34
C GLY A 171 -1.58 4.28 16.21
N GLU A 172 -2.70 3.56 16.09
CA GLU A 172 -2.91 2.29 16.80
C GLU A 172 -1.90 1.20 16.36
N LEU A 173 -1.45 1.20 15.10
CA LEU A 173 -0.37 0.31 14.63
C LEU A 173 0.96 0.66 15.29
N LEU A 174 1.28 1.94 15.40
CA LEU A 174 2.50 2.37 16.08
C LEU A 174 2.46 2.03 17.58
N GLU A 175 1.30 2.19 18.24
CA GLU A 175 1.11 1.78 19.64
C GLU A 175 1.36 0.27 19.82
N LEU A 176 0.84 -0.57 18.91
CA LEU A 176 1.10 -2.02 18.94
C LEU A 176 2.60 -2.33 18.80
N LEU A 177 3.33 -1.53 18.03
CA LEU A 177 4.77 -1.68 17.79
C LEU A 177 5.63 -0.94 18.82
N GLU A 178 5.03 -0.38 19.87
CA GLU A 178 5.69 0.44 20.90
C GLU A 178 6.50 1.61 20.31
N GLN A 179 5.98 2.21 19.23
CA GLN A 179 6.58 3.33 18.51
C GLN A 179 5.69 4.58 18.60
N SER A 180 6.26 5.72 18.27
CA SER A 180 5.53 6.99 18.15
C SER A 180 6.06 7.79 16.98
N ASP A 181 5.14 8.39 16.19
CA ASP A 181 5.47 9.32 15.12
C ASP A 181 5.18 10.74 15.60
N PRO A 182 6.17 11.62 15.72
CA PRO A 182 5.96 13.02 16.12
C PRO A 182 4.96 13.77 15.22
N ALA A 183 4.79 13.34 13.97
CA ALA A 183 3.82 13.94 13.05
C ALA A 183 2.35 13.69 13.46
N LEU A 184 2.09 12.77 14.39
CA LEU A 184 0.76 12.53 14.95
C LEU A 184 0.45 13.40 16.18
N ALA A 185 1.39 14.19 16.66
CA ALA A 185 1.21 15.05 17.81
C ALA A 185 0.65 16.44 17.39
N PRO A 186 -0.15 17.13 18.24
CA PRO A 186 -0.66 16.67 19.54
C PRO A 186 -1.84 15.72 19.44
N GLU A 187 -2.49 15.64 18.28
CA GLU A 187 -3.65 14.78 18.01
C GLU A 187 -3.50 14.13 16.63
N PRO A 188 -3.64 12.81 16.51
CA PRO A 188 -3.59 12.13 15.23
C PRO A 188 -4.68 12.62 14.27
N PRO A 189 -4.37 12.87 12.99
CA PRO A 189 -5.37 13.29 12.01
C PRO A 189 -6.43 12.20 11.80
N GLY A 190 -7.70 12.60 11.64
CA GLY A 190 -8.81 11.67 11.37
C GLY A 190 -8.76 11.06 9.97
N THR A 191 -8.14 11.79 8.99
CA THR A 191 -7.96 11.35 7.61
C THR A 191 -6.50 11.49 7.22
N TYR A 192 -5.93 10.43 6.62
CA TYR A 192 -4.51 10.37 6.28
C TYR A 192 -4.22 9.31 5.21
N ALA A 193 -3.03 9.38 4.64
CA ALA A 193 -2.48 8.31 3.83
C ALA A 193 -1.03 8.08 4.27
N VAL A 194 -0.66 6.84 4.50
CA VAL A 194 0.68 6.46 4.94
C VAL A 194 1.17 5.23 4.20
N ALA A 195 2.42 5.28 3.71
CA ALA A 195 3.13 4.08 3.26
C ALA A 195 4.08 3.63 4.36
N CYS A 196 4.08 2.35 4.66
CA CYS A 196 4.92 1.73 5.69
C CYS A 196 5.73 0.58 5.08
N ARG A 197 6.98 0.43 5.50
CA ARG A 197 7.77 -0.79 5.26
C ARG A 197 8.62 -1.15 6.46
N TRP A 198 8.84 -2.43 6.65
CA TRP A 198 9.80 -2.96 7.61
C TRP A 198 10.99 -3.51 6.84
N THR A 199 12.17 -2.92 7.03
CA THR A 199 13.35 -3.17 6.20
C THR A 199 14.61 -3.29 7.04
N HIS A 200 15.60 -3.99 6.50
CA HIS A 200 16.94 -4.08 7.04
C HIS A 200 17.89 -3.31 6.13
N PRO A 201 18.22 -2.05 6.45
CA PRO A 201 19.24 -1.33 5.68
C PRO A 201 20.58 -2.03 5.90
N GLY A 202 21.36 -2.23 4.87
CA GLY A 202 22.66 -2.92 4.93
C GLY A 202 23.66 -2.40 5.98
N THR A 203 23.32 -1.32 6.69
CA THR A 203 24.06 -0.79 7.83
C THR A 203 23.19 -0.97 9.09
N PRO A 204 23.65 -1.70 10.10
CA PRO A 204 22.88 -1.94 11.32
C PRO A 204 22.56 -0.63 12.04
N LEU A 205 21.26 -0.33 12.16
CA LEU A 205 20.75 0.71 13.04
C LEU A 205 20.08 0.02 14.23
N GLY A 206 20.73 0.04 15.38
CA GLY A 206 20.26 -0.64 16.58
C GLY A 206 20.64 -2.13 16.67
N PRO A 207 20.21 -2.84 17.73
CA PRO A 207 20.67 -4.19 18.06
C PRO A 207 20.36 -5.23 16.98
N ALA A 208 19.27 -5.09 16.23
CA ALA A 208 18.83 -6.03 15.21
C ALA A 208 19.00 -5.52 13.76
N GLY A 209 19.33 -4.24 13.57
CA GLY A 209 19.47 -3.64 12.24
C GLY A 209 18.15 -3.46 11.45
N TRP A 210 17.03 -3.86 12.01
CA TRP A 210 15.71 -3.69 11.41
C TRP A 210 15.10 -2.35 11.77
N ARG A 211 14.29 -1.78 10.86
CA ARG A 211 13.56 -0.54 11.10
C ARG A 211 12.23 -0.49 10.37
N LEU A 212 11.28 0.18 11.00
CA LEU A 212 10.06 0.64 10.36
C LEU A 212 10.32 2.01 9.74
N GLU A 213 9.95 2.16 8.49
CA GLU A 213 9.95 3.44 7.78
C GLU A 213 8.53 3.77 7.35
N ALA A 214 8.12 5.02 7.53
CA ALA A 214 6.81 5.51 7.15
C ALA A 214 6.88 6.85 6.42
N TRP A 215 5.95 7.06 5.47
CA TRP A 215 5.71 8.28 4.71
C TRP A 215 4.26 8.69 4.95
N ASN A 216 4.06 9.49 5.98
CA ASN A 216 2.74 9.90 6.47
C ASN A 216 2.33 11.26 5.90
N HIS A 217 1.08 11.37 5.45
CA HIS A 217 0.45 12.58 4.93
C HIS A 217 -0.93 12.75 5.52
N THR A 218 -1.18 13.86 6.19
CA THR A 218 -2.54 14.26 6.56
C THR A 218 -3.33 14.60 5.31
N LEU A 219 -4.53 14.06 5.19
CA LEU A 219 -5.45 14.38 4.10
C LEU A 219 -6.45 15.45 4.55
N THR A 220 -6.70 16.40 3.67
CA THR A 220 -7.63 17.50 3.96
C THR A 220 -8.64 17.61 2.83
N ILE A 221 -9.93 17.69 3.17
CA ILE A 221 -10.99 17.93 2.20
C ILE A 221 -10.70 19.21 1.41
N GLY A 222 -10.84 19.14 0.10
CA GLY A 222 -10.53 20.25 -0.80
C GLY A 222 -9.05 20.36 -1.21
N GLN A 223 -8.17 19.48 -0.72
CA GLN A 223 -6.76 19.42 -1.11
C GLN A 223 -6.49 18.21 -2.01
N PRO A 224 -5.45 18.27 -2.86
CA PRO A 224 -5.00 17.12 -3.64
C PRO A 224 -4.52 15.97 -2.77
N LEU A 225 -4.69 14.74 -3.25
CA LEU A 225 -4.14 13.56 -2.62
C LEU A 225 -2.64 13.41 -2.93
N PRO A 226 -1.84 12.88 -1.99
CA PRO A 226 -0.40 12.72 -2.18
C PRO A 226 -0.05 11.60 -3.15
N THR A 227 1.21 11.61 -3.62
CA THR A 227 1.88 10.46 -4.20
C THR A 227 2.71 9.79 -3.12
N LEU A 228 2.49 8.50 -2.90
CA LEU A 228 3.19 7.70 -1.91
C LEU A 228 4.17 6.73 -2.56
N PRO A 229 5.28 6.36 -1.89
CA PRO A 229 6.15 5.29 -2.37
C PRO A 229 5.50 3.91 -2.12
N LEU A 230 5.23 3.16 -3.19
CA LEU A 230 4.85 1.76 -3.10
C LEU A 230 6.11 0.91 -3.27
N TRP A 231 6.64 0.41 -2.15
CA TRP A 231 7.87 -0.37 -2.12
C TRP A 231 7.60 -1.81 -2.57
N LEU A 232 8.36 -2.28 -3.55
CA LEU A 232 8.25 -3.62 -4.13
C LEU A 232 9.43 -4.51 -3.75
N THR A 233 10.59 -3.88 -3.46
CA THR A 233 11.80 -4.52 -2.90
C THR A 233 12.44 -3.57 -1.89
N ASP A 234 13.52 -3.99 -1.25
CA ASP A 234 14.25 -3.13 -0.28
C ASP A 234 14.84 -1.87 -0.94
N ASP A 235 15.09 -1.89 -2.24
CA ASP A 235 15.77 -0.85 -3.02
C ASP A 235 14.93 -0.26 -4.16
N PHE A 236 13.71 -0.77 -4.38
CA PHE A 236 12.87 -0.34 -5.50
C PHE A 236 11.44 -0.02 -5.08
N ALA A 237 10.99 1.17 -5.42
CA ALA A 237 9.62 1.63 -5.26
C ALA A 237 9.08 2.26 -6.54
N VAL A 238 7.76 2.24 -6.68
CA VAL A 238 7.03 2.97 -7.72
C VAL A 238 6.13 4.03 -7.10
N PRO A 239 5.80 5.11 -7.80
CA PRO A 239 4.85 6.10 -7.31
C PRO A 239 3.42 5.52 -7.31
N LEU A 240 2.77 5.56 -6.15
CA LEU A 240 1.34 5.38 -6.02
C LEU A 240 0.68 6.78 -6.07
N GLU A 241 0.18 7.15 -7.22
CA GLU A 241 -0.47 8.44 -7.46
C GLU A 241 -1.93 8.38 -7.04
N LEU A 242 -2.20 8.69 -5.77
CA LEU A 242 -3.56 8.62 -5.22
C LEU A 242 -4.51 9.59 -5.92
N GLU A 243 -4.06 10.83 -6.18
CA GLU A 243 -4.89 11.86 -6.84
C GLU A 243 -5.38 11.41 -8.22
N ALA A 244 -4.47 10.91 -9.08
CA ALA A 244 -4.81 10.51 -10.43
C ALA A 244 -5.82 9.35 -10.45
N SER A 245 -5.61 8.32 -9.61
CA SER A 245 -6.53 7.20 -9.52
C SER A 245 -7.87 7.57 -8.89
N TYR A 246 -7.87 8.47 -7.91
CA TYR A 246 -9.07 9.00 -7.29
C TYR A 246 -9.92 9.81 -8.28
N GLU A 247 -9.28 10.69 -9.04
CA GLU A 247 -9.92 11.53 -10.07
C GLU A 247 -10.59 10.66 -11.13
N ASP A 248 -9.88 9.66 -11.65
CA ASP A 248 -10.43 8.72 -12.63
C ASP A 248 -11.62 7.93 -12.04
N THR A 249 -11.53 7.51 -10.77
CA THR A 249 -12.62 6.82 -10.08
C THR A 249 -13.85 7.73 -9.94
N CYS A 250 -13.65 8.97 -9.53
CA CYS A 250 -14.73 9.97 -9.45
C CYS A 250 -15.37 10.19 -10.83
N GLY A 251 -14.58 10.18 -11.90
CA GLY A 251 -15.06 10.26 -13.28
C GLY A 251 -15.93 9.05 -13.67
N VAL A 252 -15.46 7.83 -13.36
CA VAL A 252 -16.22 6.58 -13.61
C VAL A 252 -17.55 6.58 -12.87
N LEU A 253 -17.54 7.00 -11.60
CA LEU A 253 -18.74 7.07 -10.75
C LEU A 253 -19.59 8.33 -11.02
N ARG A 254 -19.19 9.17 -11.97
CA ARG A 254 -19.88 10.44 -12.32
C ARG A 254 -20.06 11.36 -11.12
N LEU A 255 -19.08 11.38 -10.21
CA LEU A 255 -19.03 12.27 -9.05
C LEU A 255 -18.51 13.68 -9.43
N GLY A 256 -18.61 14.07 -10.69
CA GLY A 256 -18.34 15.44 -11.18
C GLY A 256 -19.17 16.49 -10.45
N GLU A 257 -18.84 17.79 -10.61
CA GLU A 257 -19.63 18.87 -10.04
C GLU A 257 -21.10 18.72 -10.42
N PRO A 258 -22.03 18.98 -9.48
CA PRO A 258 -23.44 19.03 -9.82
C PRO A 258 -23.64 20.10 -10.91
N ARG A 259 -24.30 19.71 -11.98
CA ARG A 259 -24.72 20.62 -13.08
C ARG A 259 -25.72 21.63 -12.55
#